data_41dd9b0e15b20960a4cb257b8e747a81
#
_entry.id   41dd9b0e15b20960a4cb257b8e747a81
#
_cell.length_a   1.000
_cell.length_b   1.000
_cell.length_c   1.000
_cell.angle_alpha   90.00
_cell.angle_beta   90.00
_cell.angle_gamma   90.00
#
_symmetry.space_group_name_H-M   'P 1'
#
loop_
_entity.id
_entity.type
_entity.pdbx_description
1 polymer ?
#
loop_
_entity_poly.entity_id
_entity_poly.type
_entity_poly.pdbx_seq_one_letter_code
_entity_poly.pdbx_strand_id
1 'polypeptide(L)'
;TFDRELRLDRLGFNVLRWKLTGRGTPAQSPLTLQGFIRSSPEQDRPDLQFQASHVSYAAKPWFPLWRKGAGHEISAGTLLLNPASRGRVSLASADPHALPRILLNFLAEEPDRRALREAIRITRRIFNSEPARPFIARELAPGKQAEGDEALDAWLRATVISAAHPTSTCAMGTDGNAVVDAQLRVRGIEGLRVADCSVMPRIIRGNTNAPAMMIGEKAADLVLGRTAST
;
A
#
# COMPACT_ATOMS: atom_id res chain seq x y z
N THR A 1 -18.95 -2.06 -15.02
CA THR A 1 -18.13 -2.19 -13.81
C THR A 1 -18.25 -3.60 -13.21
N PHE A 2 -17.31 -3.95 -12.37
CA PHE A 2 -17.19 -5.26 -11.74
C PHE A 2 -18.23 -5.51 -10.63
N ASP A 3 -18.91 -4.48 -10.14
CA ASP A 3 -19.89 -4.59 -9.07
C ASP A 3 -20.97 -5.65 -9.35
N ARG A 4 -21.38 -5.78 -10.62
CA ARG A 4 -22.32 -6.80 -11.05
C ARG A 4 -21.87 -8.24 -10.79
N GLU A 5 -20.56 -8.47 -10.80
CA GLU A 5 -19.97 -9.79 -10.54
C GLU A 5 -19.91 -10.12 -9.04
N LEU A 6 -20.08 -9.10 -8.19
CA LEU A 6 -20.18 -9.24 -6.74
C LEU A 6 -21.59 -9.61 -6.27
N ARG A 7 -22.59 -9.68 -7.18
CA ARG A 7 -23.92 -10.21 -6.84
C ARG A 7 -23.79 -11.69 -6.47
N LEU A 8 -24.34 -12.09 -5.33
CA LEU A 8 -24.06 -13.39 -4.70
C LEU A 8 -24.33 -14.60 -5.62
N ASP A 9 -25.37 -14.57 -6.45
CA ASP A 9 -25.67 -15.62 -7.41
C ASP A 9 -24.59 -15.74 -8.50
N ARG A 10 -24.09 -14.60 -9.00
CA ARG A 10 -23.00 -14.55 -9.98
C ARG A 10 -21.66 -14.89 -9.36
N LEU A 11 -21.41 -14.37 -8.17
CA LEU A 11 -20.20 -14.65 -7.42
C LEU A 11 -20.09 -16.16 -7.15
N GLY A 12 -21.19 -16.79 -6.69
CA GLY A 12 -21.22 -18.25 -6.48
C GLY A 12 -20.92 -19.03 -7.76
N PHE A 13 -21.54 -18.67 -8.89
CA PHE A 13 -21.26 -19.28 -10.19
C PHE A 13 -19.80 -19.07 -10.62
N ASN A 14 -19.26 -17.87 -10.47
CA ASN A 14 -17.88 -17.54 -10.84
C ASN A 14 -16.86 -18.30 -9.97
N VAL A 15 -17.14 -18.47 -8.68
CA VAL A 15 -16.30 -19.27 -7.77
C VAL A 15 -16.30 -20.75 -8.18
N LEU A 16 -17.50 -21.31 -8.50
CA LEU A 16 -17.59 -22.69 -8.99
C LEU A 16 -16.83 -22.85 -10.32
N ARG A 17 -17.05 -21.96 -11.28
CA ARG A 17 -16.32 -21.94 -12.56
C ARG A 17 -14.81 -21.86 -12.35
N TRP A 18 -14.34 -21.00 -11.44
CA TRP A 18 -12.91 -20.89 -11.12
C TRP A 18 -12.36 -22.18 -10.55
N LYS A 19 -13.04 -22.81 -9.61
CA LYS A 19 -12.62 -24.09 -9.05
C LYS A 19 -12.52 -25.19 -10.11
N LEU A 20 -13.41 -25.21 -11.08
CA LEU A 20 -13.45 -26.26 -12.13
C LEU A 20 -12.50 -25.98 -13.29
N THR A 21 -12.24 -24.71 -13.62
CA THR A 21 -11.54 -24.36 -14.87
C THR A 21 -10.34 -23.43 -14.66
N GLY A 22 -10.07 -22.93 -13.46
CA GLY A 22 -9.08 -21.91 -13.20
C GLY A 22 -9.43 -20.51 -13.77
N ARG A 23 -10.63 -20.33 -14.34
CA ARG A 23 -11.06 -19.13 -15.04
C ARG A 23 -12.24 -18.45 -14.36
N GLY A 24 -12.37 -17.15 -14.53
CA GLY A 24 -13.47 -16.34 -14.01
C GLY A 24 -13.01 -15.23 -13.09
N THR A 25 -13.98 -14.53 -12.52
CA THR A 25 -13.75 -13.36 -11.66
C THR A 25 -12.72 -13.57 -10.53
N PRO A 26 -12.71 -14.69 -9.79
CA PRO A 26 -11.70 -14.91 -8.74
C PRO A 26 -10.25 -15.05 -9.25
N ALA A 27 -10.07 -15.31 -10.55
CA ALA A 27 -8.74 -15.37 -11.17
C ALA A 27 -8.23 -14.02 -11.66
N GLN A 28 -9.02 -12.95 -11.51
CA GLN A 28 -8.68 -11.61 -11.99
C GLN A 28 -8.32 -10.69 -10.82
N SER A 29 -7.27 -9.90 -11.00
CA SER A 29 -6.99 -8.81 -10.05
C SER A 29 -8.03 -7.69 -10.21
N PRO A 30 -8.61 -7.18 -9.13
CA PRO A 30 -9.46 -6.00 -9.21
C PRO A 30 -8.67 -4.73 -9.54
N LEU A 31 -7.35 -4.72 -9.30
CA LEU A 31 -6.44 -3.64 -9.68
C LEU A 31 -6.03 -3.84 -11.15
N THR A 32 -6.66 -3.09 -12.04
CA THR A 32 -6.52 -3.27 -13.49
C THR A 32 -5.50 -2.35 -14.12
N LEU A 33 -5.21 -1.23 -13.49
CA LEU A 33 -4.22 -0.27 -13.97
C LEU A 33 -3.29 0.11 -12.84
N GLN A 34 -1.99 0.06 -13.13
CA GLN A 34 -0.93 0.54 -12.23
C GLN A 34 0.06 1.37 -13.02
N GLY A 35 0.59 2.40 -12.37
CA GLY A 35 1.61 3.26 -12.95
C GLY A 35 2.51 3.85 -11.88
N PHE A 36 3.77 4.05 -12.22
CA PHE A 36 4.74 4.75 -11.38
C PHE A 36 4.96 6.14 -11.97
N ILE A 37 4.69 7.18 -11.18
CA ILE A 37 4.70 8.57 -11.61
C ILE A 37 5.50 9.43 -10.63
N ARG A 38 5.97 10.57 -11.10
CA ARG A 38 6.63 11.57 -10.28
C ARG A 38 5.62 12.60 -9.82
N SER A 39 5.63 12.94 -8.53
CA SER A 39 4.77 13.99 -7.98
C SER A 39 5.15 15.36 -8.51
N SER A 40 6.43 15.54 -8.87
CA SER A 40 6.94 16.76 -9.49
C SER A 40 8.09 16.48 -10.45
N PRO A 41 8.42 17.41 -11.37
CA PRO A 41 9.56 17.26 -12.30
C PRO A 41 10.92 17.15 -11.59
N GLU A 42 11.05 17.69 -10.39
CA GLU A 42 12.28 17.70 -9.59
C GLU A 42 12.61 16.33 -8.97
N GLN A 43 11.64 15.40 -8.96
CA GLN A 43 11.89 14.05 -8.49
C GLN A 43 12.81 13.29 -9.45
N ASP A 44 13.91 12.73 -8.94
CA ASP A 44 14.88 11.95 -9.73
C ASP A 44 14.27 10.67 -10.32
N ARG A 45 13.30 10.10 -9.62
CA ARG A 45 12.57 8.88 -9.98
C ARG A 45 11.14 8.93 -9.45
N PRO A 46 10.25 8.01 -9.91
CA PRO A 46 8.89 7.92 -9.41
C PRO A 46 8.83 7.80 -7.89
N ASP A 47 8.00 8.61 -7.29
CA ASP A 47 7.72 8.65 -5.84
C ASP A 47 6.26 8.34 -5.51
N LEU A 48 5.44 8.15 -6.54
CA LEU A 48 4.04 7.77 -6.43
C LEU A 48 3.74 6.50 -7.24
N GLN A 49 2.97 5.57 -6.66
CA GLN A 49 2.38 4.44 -7.38
C GLN A 49 0.89 4.68 -7.51
N PHE A 50 0.43 4.98 -8.71
CA PHE A 50 -0.97 5.09 -9.05
C PHE A 50 -1.57 3.71 -9.27
N GLN A 51 -2.77 3.49 -8.75
CA GLN A 51 -3.53 2.26 -8.94
C GLN A 51 -4.98 2.62 -9.24
N ALA A 52 -5.57 1.97 -10.25
CA ALA A 52 -7.00 2.10 -10.52
C ALA A 52 -7.67 0.72 -10.55
N SER A 53 -8.87 0.69 -10.01
CA SER A 53 -9.73 -0.49 -9.93
C SER A 53 -11.06 -0.20 -10.65
N HIS A 54 -11.52 -1.17 -11.41
CA HIS A 54 -12.82 -1.11 -12.07
C HIS A 54 -14.01 -1.39 -11.13
N VAL A 55 -13.76 -1.43 -9.84
CA VAL A 55 -14.74 -1.60 -8.77
C VAL A 55 -14.47 -0.61 -7.65
N SER A 56 -15.51 -0.19 -6.94
CA SER A 56 -15.36 0.61 -5.74
C SER A 56 -14.58 -0.15 -4.66
N TYR A 57 -13.63 0.52 -3.98
CA TYR A 57 -12.96 -0.07 -2.80
C TYR A 57 -13.93 -0.34 -1.64
N ALA A 58 -15.09 0.31 -1.64
CA ALA A 58 -16.15 0.06 -0.68
C ALA A 58 -17.13 -1.05 -1.11
N ALA A 59 -16.98 -1.60 -2.33
CA ALA A 59 -17.87 -2.63 -2.85
C ALA A 59 -17.82 -3.90 -2.01
N LYS A 60 -19.00 -4.49 -1.80
CA LYS A 60 -19.16 -5.73 -1.02
C LYS A 60 -20.10 -6.66 -1.77
N PRO A 61 -20.03 -7.97 -1.55
CA PRO A 61 -21.03 -8.89 -2.08
C PRO A 61 -22.45 -8.43 -1.75
N TRP A 62 -23.36 -8.50 -2.70
CA TRP A 62 -24.71 -7.98 -2.55
C TRP A 62 -25.76 -8.89 -3.19
N PHE A 63 -27.02 -8.74 -2.75
CA PHE A 63 -28.18 -9.38 -3.34
C PHE A 63 -29.39 -8.46 -3.18
N PRO A 64 -30.30 -8.35 -4.17
CA PRO A 64 -31.34 -7.33 -4.24
C PRO A 64 -32.21 -7.17 -2.97
N LEU A 65 -32.52 -8.27 -2.27
CA LEU A 65 -33.37 -8.24 -1.06
C LEU A 65 -32.58 -7.96 0.23
N TRP A 66 -31.25 -7.96 0.17
CA TRP A 66 -30.41 -7.81 1.36
C TRP A 66 -29.57 -6.53 1.33
N ARG A 67 -28.95 -6.23 0.19
CA ARG A 67 -28.11 -5.05 0.02
C ARG A 67 -28.11 -4.63 -1.43
N LYS A 68 -28.08 -3.32 -1.68
CA LYS A 68 -27.81 -2.78 -3.03
C LYS A 68 -26.32 -2.86 -3.34
N GLY A 69 -25.98 -3.10 -4.60
CA GLY A 69 -24.62 -2.97 -5.10
C GLY A 69 -24.12 -1.51 -5.07
N ALA A 70 -22.81 -1.32 -5.13
CA ALA A 70 -22.18 0.00 -5.22
C ALA A 70 -22.50 0.70 -6.58
N GLY A 71 -22.89 -0.06 -7.59
CA GLY A 71 -23.21 0.45 -8.92
C GLY A 71 -21.96 0.62 -9.82
N HIS A 72 -22.05 1.57 -10.75
CA HIS A 72 -20.99 1.80 -11.73
C HIS A 72 -19.94 2.79 -11.17
N GLU A 73 -19.15 2.31 -10.24
CA GLU A 73 -18.05 3.09 -9.63
C GLU A 73 -16.70 2.49 -10.01
N ILE A 74 -15.71 3.36 -10.16
CA ILE A 74 -14.30 3.01 -10.24
C ILE A 74 -13.57 3.68 -9.09
N SER A 75 -12.51 3.06 -8.61
CA SER A 75 -11.66 3.64 -7.59
C SER A 75 -10.26 3.85 -8.13
N ALA A 76 -9.65 4.97 -7.72
CA ALA A 76 -8.23 5.19 -7.91
C ALA A 76 -7.59 5.53 -6.57
N GLY A 77 -6.41 5.01 -6.34
CA GLY A 77 -5.60 5.32 -5.17
C GLY A 77 -4.16 5.58 -5.57
N THR A 78 -3.45 6.29 -4.73
CA THR A 78 -2.03 6.53 -4.95
C THR A 78 -1.26 6.24 -3.67
N LEU A 79 -0.20 5.47 -3.80
CA LEU A 79 0.72 5.16 -2.72
C LEU A 79 1.92 6.08 -2.81
N LEU A 80 2.31 6.68 -1.69
CA LEU A 80 3.57 7.41 -1.56
C LEU A 80 4.69 6.41 -1.33
N LEU A 81 5.66 6.35 -2.25
CA LEU A 81 6.71 5.32 -2.27
C LEU A 81 7.92 5.65 -1.40
N ASN A 82 8.13 6.90 -1.07
CA ASN A 82 9.27 7.34 -0.29
C ASN A 82 8.86 8.41 0.75
N PRO A 83 8.02 8.05 1.73
CA PRO A 83 7.55 8.99 2.73
C PRO A 83 8.72 9.54 3.56
N ALA A 84 8.65 10.83 3.92
CA ALA A 84 9.52 11.47 4.88
C ALA A 84 9.04 11.25 6.32
N SER A 85 7.72 11.18 6.53
CA SER A 85 7.11 10.91 7.83
C SER A 85 7.57 9.57 8.40
N ARG A 86 7.82 9.54 9.71
CA ARG A 86 8.25 8.33 10.44
C ARG A 86 7.32 8.05 11.59
N GLY A 87 6.93 6.78 11.70
CA GLY A 87 6.22 6.24 12.83
C GLY A 87 7.15 5.47 13.77
N ARG A 88 6.56 4.79 14.76
CA ARG A 88 7.31 3.89 15.63
C ARG A 88 6.41 2.81 16.23
N VAL A 89 7.05 1.71 16.61
CA VAL A 89 6.47 0.66 17.42
C VAL A 89 7.15 0.68 18.79
N SER A 90 6.41 0.62 19.86
CA SER A 90 6.94 0.61 21.23
C SER A 90 6.15 -0.35 22.12
N LEU A 91 6.78 -0.83 23.19
CA LEU A 91 6.10 -1.66 24.16
C LEU A 91 5.00 -0.86 24.88
N ALA A 92 3.86 -1.49 25.11
CA ALA A 92 2.78 -0.93 25.90
C ALA A 92 3.03 -1.13 27.41
N SER A 93 3.65 -2.25 27.79
CA SER A 93 3.99 -2.65 29.16
C SER A 93 5.10 -3.71 29.15
N ALA A 94 5.48 -4.22 30.32
CA ALA A 94 6.39 -5.35 30.46
C ALA A 94 5.72 -6.71 30.21
N ASP A 95 4.38 -6.76 30.08
CA ASP A 95 3.66 -7.99 29.74
C ASP A 95 3.93 -8.37 28.28
N PRO A 96 4.53 -9.56 27.99
CA PRO A 96 4.85 -9.99 26.64
C PRO A 96 3.60 -10.29 25.78
N HIS A 97 2.42 -10.44 26.40
CA HIS A 97 1.16 -10.66 25.69
C HIS A 97 0.42 -9.36 25.37
N ALA A 98 0.86 -8.21 25.91
CA ALA A 98 0.27 -6.93 25.60
C ALA A 98 0.62 -6.51 24.16
N LEU A 99 -0.41 -6.06 23.41
CA LEU A 99 -0.19 -5.56 22.06
C LEU A 99 0.72 -4.30 22.10
N PRO A 100 1.64 -4.14 21.14
CA PRO A 100 2.51 -2.96 21.07
C PRO A 100 1.71 -1.70 20.77
N ARG A 101 2.26 -0.56 21.16
CA ARG A 101 1.77 0.75 20.71
C ARG A 101 2.35 1.04 19.34
N ILE A 102 1.48 1.29 18.36
CA ILE A 102 1.85 1.59 16.98
C ILE A 102 1.44 3.02 16.66
N LEU A 103 2.42 3.88 16.44
CA LEU A 103 2.21 5.24 15.95
C LEU A 103 2.58 5.27 14.47
N LEU A 104 1.60 5.39 13.58
CA LEU A 104 1.83 5.47 12.13
C LEU A 104 2.43 6.81 11.71
N ASN A 105 1.97 7.90 12.33
CA ASN A 105 2.44 9.27 12.11
C ASN A 105 2.42 9.72 10.64
N PHE A 106 1.43 9.25 9.87
CA PHE A 106 1.26 9.64 8.46
C PHE A 106 1.04 11.15 8.33
N LEU A 107 1.52 11.73 7.22
CA LEU A 107 1.35 13.14 6.88
C LEU A 107 1.97 14.13 7.89
N ALA A 108 2.87 13.69 8.76
CA ALA A 108 3.57 14.57 9.68
C ALA A 108 4.44 15.61 8.91
N GLU A 109 5.09 15.16 7.85
CA GLU A 109 6.01 15.95 7.07
C GLU A 109 5.32 16.62 5.86
N GLU A 110 5.67 17.88 5.57
CA GLU A 110 5.09 18.63 4.44
C GLU A 110 5.39 18.04 3.06
N PRO A 111 6.57 17.47 2.79
CA PRO A 111 6.83 16.79 1.52
C PRO A 111 5.82 15.69 1.21
N ASP A 112 5.40 14.92 2.21
CA ASP A 112 4.43 13.83 2.05
C ASP A 112 3.03 14.38 1.70
N ARG A 113 2.60 15.43 2.39
CA ARG A 113 1.33 16.11 2.12
C ARG A 113 1.30 16.67 0.70
N ARG A 114 2.37 17.39 0.32
CA ARG A 114 2.50 17.98 -1.02
C ARG A 114 2.45 16.92 -2.11
N ALA A 115 3.21 15.83 -1.97
CA ALA A 115 3.20 14.74 -2.94
C ALA A 115 1.82 14.11 -3.09
N LEU A 116 1.10 13.88 -1.98
CA LEU A 116 -0.24 13.29 -2.03
C LEU A 116 -1.31 14.27 -2.54
N ARG A 117 -1.21 15.57 -2.25
CA ARG A 117 -2.07 16.58 -2.91
C ARG A 117 -1.88 16.56 -4.42
N GLU A 118 -0.62 16.51 -4.87
CA GLU A 118 -0.34 16.44 -6.31
C GLU A 118 -0.80 15.10 -6.92
N ALA A 119 -0.73 13.99 -6.18
CA ALA A 119 -1.30 12.72 -6.60
C ALA A 119 -2.80 12.81 -6.90
N ILE A 120 -3.57 13.52 -6.06
CA ILE A 120 -5.00 13.78 -6.32
C ILE A 120 -5.17 14.61 -7.59
N ARG A 121 -4.37 15.67 -7.78
CA ARG A 121 -4.43 16.51 -8.99
C ARG A 121 -4.07 15.73 -10.25
N ILE A 122 -3.04 14.89 -10.20
CA ILE A 122 -2.67 14.01 -11.32
C ILE A 122 -3.82 13.04 -11.63
N THR A 123 -4.42 12.43 -10.62
CA THR A 123 -5.57 11.53 -10.78
C THR A 123 -6.74 12.25 -11.46
N ARG A 124 -7.04 13.48 -11.04
CA ARG A 124 -8.07 14.32 -11.68
C ARG A 124 -7.73 14.62 -13.14
N ARG A 125 -6.48 14.95 -13.45
CA ARG A 125 -6.03 15.17 -14.85
C ARG A 125 -6.22 13.91 -15.69
N ILE A 126 -5.87 12.73 -15.17
CA ILE A 126 -6.03 11.45 -15.87
C ILE A 126 -7.51 11.21 -16.21
N PHE A 127 -8.41 11.32 -15.23
CA PHE A 127 -9.83 11.04 -15.44
C PHE A 127 -10.58 12.14 -16.20
N ASN A 128 -10.06 13.36 -16.27
CA ASN A 128 -10.60 14.44 -17.10
C ASN A 128 -9.97 14.51 -18.49
N SER A 129 -9.01 13.63 -18.83
CA SER A 129 -8.42 13.57 -20.17
C SER A 129 -9.45 13.13 -21.22
N GLU A 130 -9.25 13.53 -22.47
CA GLU A 130 -10.17 13.20 -23.58
C GLU A 130 -10.52 11.70 -23.65
N PRO A 131 -9.58 10.77 -23.57
CA PRO A 131 -9.91 9.34 -23.64
C PRO A 131 -10.72 8.82 -22.44
N ALA A 132 -10.55 9.39 -21.25
CA ALA A 132 -11.19 8.89 -20.03
C ALA A 132 -12.52 9.58 -19.73
N ARG A 133 -12.63 10.87 -20.06
CA ARG A 133 -13.79 11.72 -19.72
C ARG A 133 -15.16 11.16 -20.15
N PRO A 134 -15.33 10.51 -21.31
CA PRO A 134 -16.62 9.96 -21.70
C PRO A 134 -17.16 8.88 -20.76
N PHE A 135 -16.29 8.26 -19.97
CA PHE A 135 -16.62 7.18 -19.04
C PHE A 135 -16.82 7.66 -17.60
N ILE A 136 -16.55 8.93 -17.31
CA ILE A 136 -16.56 9.52 -15.96
C ILE A 136 -17.70 10.51 -15.83
N ALA A 137 -18.76 10.13 -15.12
CA ALA A 137 -19.89 11.02 -14.87
C ALA A 137 -19.56 12.12 -13.85
N ARG A 138 -18.91 11.73 -12.75
CA ARG A 138 -18.53 12.66 -11.68
C ARG A 138 -17.47 12.06 -10.75
N GLU A 139 -16.71 12.92 -10.09
CA GLU A 139 -15.88 12.56 -8.94
C GLU A 139 -16.78 12.39 -7.70
N LEU A 140 -16.59 11.29 -6.97
CA LEU A 140 -17.32 10.99 -5.72
C LEU A 140 -16.51 11.39 -4.49
N ALA A 141 -15.20 11.17 -4.50
CA ALA A 141 -14.28 11.49 -3.42
C ALA A 141 -12.89 11.88 -4.00
N PRO A 142 -12.23 12.90 -3.46
CA PRO A 142 -12.67 13.81 -2.40
C PRO A 142 -13.82 14.74 -2.78
N GLY A 143 -14.19 14.82 -4.06
CA GLY A 143 -15.25 15.67 -4.57
C GLY A 143 -14.81 17.11 -4.84
N LYS A 144 -15.64 17.86 -5.57
CA LYS A 144 -15.34 19.23 -6.02
C LYS A 144 -15.06 20.22 -4.89
N GLN A 145 -15.59 19.98 -3.69
CA GLN A 145 -15.38 20.85 -2.52
C GLN A 145 -13.93 20.81 -1.99
N ALA A 146 -13.15 19.81 -2.36
CA ALA A 146 -11.75 19.68 -1.95
C ALA A 146 -10.82 20.13 -3.09
N GLU A 147 -10.76 21.44 -3.36
CA GLU A 147 -9.92 22.01 -4.44
C GLU A 147 -8.60 22.58 -3.92
N GLY A 148 -8.63 23.35 -2.82
CA GLY A 148 -7.43 23.97 -2.23
C GLY A 148 -6.60 23.00 -1.39
N ASP A 149 -5.35 23.38 -1.10
CA ASP A 149 -4.41 22.58 -0.32
C ASP A 149 -4.95 22.21 1.05
N GLU A 150 -5.57 23.15 1.75
CA GLU A 150 -6.14 22.95 3.08
C GLU A 150 -7.26 21.90 3.06
N ALA A 151 -8.17 21.99 2.09
CA ALA A 151 -9.27 21.03 1.93
C ALA A 151 -8.77 19.64 1.53
N LEU A 152 -7.75 19.57 0.67
CA LEU A 152 -7.10 18.30 0.32
C LEU A 152 -6.38 17.70 1.52
N ASP A 153 -5.67 18.50 2.32
CA ASP A 153 -5.01 18.04 3.53
C ASP A 153 -6.00 17.52 4.57
N ALA A 154 -7.13 18.20 4.76
CA ALA A 154 -8.19 17.74 5.65
C ALA A 154 -8.75 16.38 5.20
N TRP A 155 -9.00 16.23 3.90
CA TRP A 155 -9.47 14.97 3.33
C TRP A 155 -8.40 13.85 3.46
N LEU A 156 -7.14 14.14 3.16
CA LEU A 156 -6.04 13.19 3.32
C LEU A 156 -5.91 12.70 4.76
N ARG A 157 -5.97 13.61 5.75
CA ARG A 157 -5.93 13.22 7.17
C ARG A 157 -7.07 12.30 7.58
N ALA A 158 -8.24 12.47 6.98
CA ALA A 158 -9.42 11.65 7.27
C ALA A 158 -9.41 10.29 6.57
N THR A 159 -8.65 10.15 5.47
CA THR A 159 -8.79 8.99 4.57
C THR A 159 -7.50 8.21 4.31
N VAL A 160 -6.32 8.77 4.65
CA VAL A 160 -5.05 8.06 4.46
C VAL A 160 -5.02 6.76 5.27
N ILE A 161 -4.58 5.70 4.61
CA ILE A 161 -4.42 4.38 5.22
C ILE A 161 -3.06 3.81 4.90
N SER A 162 -2.65 2.80 5.65
CA SER A 162 -1.47 2.02 5.32
C SER A 162 -1.69 1.19 4.07
N ALA A 163 -0.70 1.18 3.17
CA ALA A 163 -0.66 0.25 2.04
C ALA A 163 -0.16 -1.17 2.44
N ALA A 164 -0.07 -1.45 3.73
CA ALA A 164 0.39 -2.72 4.30
C ALA A 164 1.84 -3.12 3.92
N HIS A 165 2.71 -2.13 3.75
CA HIS A 165 4.14 -2.32 3.49
C HIS A 165 5.03 -1.69 4.59
N PRO A 166 4.84 -2.04 5.89
CA PRO A 166 5.67 -1.49 6.95
C PRO A 166 7.11 -2.02 6.87
N THR A 167 8.07 -1.15 7.19
CA THR A 167 9.50 -1.49 7.18
C THR A 167 10.25 -0.70 8.27
N SER A 168 11.53 -1.00 8.44
CA SER A 168 12.51 -0.13 9.11
C SER A 168 12.39 0.00 10.63
N THR A 169 11.53 -0.77 11.30
CA THR A 169 11.40 -0.72 12.78
C THR A 169 12.55 -1.42 13.51
N CYS A 170 13.31 -2.30 12.82
CA CYS A 170 14.53 -2.93 13.29
C CYS A 170 15.68 -2.68 12.29
N ALA A 171 15.82 -1.43 11.82
CA ALA A 171 16.72 -1.07 10.73
C ALA A 171 18.15 -1.58 10.92
N MET A 172 18.73 -2.13 9.84
CA MET A 172 20.15 -2.46 9.80
C MET A 172 20.99 -1.19 9.56
N GLY A 173 22.18 -1.18 10.11
CA GLY A 173 23.10 -0.06 9.91
C GLY A 173 24.38 -0.20 10.71
N THR A 174 25.22 0.83 10.62
CA THR A 174 26.50 0.93 11.35
C THR A 174 26.46 1.99 12.45
N ASP A 175 25.45 2.85 12.46
CA ASP A 175 25.28 3.91 13.47
C ASP A 175 24.67 3.38 14.77
N GLY A 176 24.63 4.23 15.79
CA GLY A 176 24.14 3.89 17.13
C GLY A 176 22.63 3.61 17.22
N ASN A 177 21.84 3.95 16.20
CA ASN A 177 20.40 3.71 16.13
C ASN A 177 20.05 2.38 15.44
N ALA A 178 21.03 1.74 14.79
CA ALA A 178 20.80 0.48 14.11
C ALA A 178 20.48 -0.64 15.11
N VAL A 179 19.39 -1.36 14.86
CA VAL A 179 18.97 -2.50 15.70
C VAL A 179 19.71 -3.76 15.34
N VAL A 180 19.99 -3.98 14.05
CA VAL A 180 20.73 -5.14 13.56
C VAL A 180 21.95 -4.74 12.74
N ASP A 181 22.92 -5.65 12.66
CA ASP A 181 24.07 -5.52 11.77
C ASP A 181 23.78 -6.08 10.36
N ALA A 182 24.79 -6.03 9.46
CA ALA A 182 24.69 -6.55 8.11
C ALA A 182 24.49 -8.08 8.03
N GLN A 183 24.70 -8.80 9.12
CA GLN A 183 24.41 -10.23 9.27
C GLN A 183 23.05 -10.47 9.94
N LEU A 184 22.22 -9.42 10.05
CA LEU A 184 20.88 -9.46 10.68
C LEU A 184 20.89 -9.80 12.17
N ARG A 185 22.06 -9.73 12.86
CA ARG A 185 22.18 -10.02 14.28
C ARG A 185 21.74 -8.78 15.08
N VAL A 186 20.94 -9.00 16.11
CA VAL A 186 20.52 -7.95 17.04
C VAL A 186 21.73 -7.48 17.86
N ARG A 187 21.96 -6.17 17.86
CA ARG A 187 23.07 -5.58 18.60
C ARG A 187 22.86 -5.69 20.11
N GLY A 188 23.89 -6.12 20.82
CA GLY A 188 23.85 -6.29 22.27
C GLY A 188 23.15 -7.55 22.78
N ILE A 189 22.65 -8.41 21.88
CA ILE A 189 22.03 -9.71 22.24
C ILE A 189 22.65 -10.81 21.38
N GLU A 190 23.27 -11.80 22.02
CA GLU A 190 23.84 -12.93 21.32
C GLU A 190 22.77 -13.93 20.87
N GLY A 191 22.99 -14.58 19.74
CA GLY A 191 22.14 -15.65 19.23
C GLY A 191 20.80 -15.20 18.64
N LEU A 192 20.49 -13.90 18.60
CA LEU A 192 19.23 -13.35 18.09
C LEU A 192 19.42 -12.64 16.73
N ARG A 193 18.52 -12.91 15.79
CA ARG A 193 18.43 -12.22 14.50
C ARG A 193 17.02 -11.73 14.22
N VAL A 194 16.91 -10.72 13.36
CA VAL A 194 15.64 -10.28 12.75
C VAL A 194 15.75 -10.51 11.26
N ALA A 195 14.72 -11.14 10.64
CA ALA A 195 14.75 -11.57 9.24
C ALA A 195 13.43 -11.27 8.51
N ASP A 196 12.99 -10.03 8.55
CA ASP A 196 11.81 -9.52 7.85
C ASP A 196 12.03 -8.09 7.33
N CYS A 197 11.01 -7.48 6.75
CA CYS A 197 11.10 -6.13 6.20
C CYS A 197 11.47 -5.03 7.21
N SER A 198 11.37 -5.30 8.52
CA SER A 198 11.76 -4.33 9.54
C SER A 198 13.26 -4.01 9.53
N VAL A 199 14.10 -4.91 8.99
CA VAL A 199 15.55 -4.70 8.89
C VAL A 199 15.95 -3.72 7.79
N MET A 200 15.08 -3.36 6.87
CA MET A 200 15.40 -2.39 5.82
C MET A 200 15.79 -1.04 6.43
N PRO A 201 16.90 -0.41 6.02
CA PRO A 201 17.25 0.94 6.48
C PRO A 201 16.24 2.00 6.06
N ARG A 202 15.62 1.80 4.90
CA ARG A 202 14.56 2.64 4.32
C ARG A 202 13.60 1.77 3.51
N ILE A 203 12.35 2.21 3.41
CA ILE A 203 11.40 1.58 2.51
C ILE A 203 11.88 1.70 1.06
N ILE A 204 11.70 0.63 0.29
CA ILE A 204 11.93 0.65 -1.16
C ILE A 204 10.80 1.40 -1.87
N ARG A 205 11.08 1.86 -3.10
CA ARG A 205 10.06 2.51 -3.95
C ARG A 205 9.19 1.48 -4.68
N GLY A 206 8.54 0.59 -3.93
CA GLY A 206 7.68 -0.48 -4.46
C GLY A 206 7.09 -1.37 -3.38
N ASN A 207 6.38 -2.40 -3.81
CA ASN A 207 5.77 -3.38 -2.91
C ASN A 207 6.84 -4.25 -2.25
N THR A 208 6.64 -4.61 -0.99
CA THR A 208 7.68 -5.24 -0.16
C THR A 208 7.72 -6.78 -0.22
N ASN A 209 6.85 -7.44 -1.00
CA ASN A 209 6.80 -8.90 -1.04
C ASN A 209 8.11 -9.53 -1.56
N ALA A 210 8.62 -9.08 -2.70
CA ALA A 210 9.87 -9.61 -3.26
C ALA A 210 11.08 -9.37 -2.33
N PRO A 211 11.29 -8.15 -1.78
CA PRO A 211 12.33 -7.94 -0.76
C PRO A 211 12.14 -8.79 0.50
N ALA A 212 10.92 -9.04 0.95
CA ALA A 212 10.68 -9.90 2.11
C ALA A 212 11.19 -11.33 1.86
N MET A 213 10.90 -11.89 0.68
CA MET A 213 11.42 -13.20 0.29
C MET A 213 12.95 -13.19 0.18
N MET A 214 13.54 -12.17 -0.44
CA MET A 214 15.00 -12.03 -0.56
C MET A 214 15.69 -11.93 0.82
N ILE A 215 15.09 -11.19 1.76
CA ILE A 215 15.61 -11.09 3.14
C ILE A 215 15.55 -12.46 3.82
N GLY A 216 14.45 -13.21 3.64
CA GLY A 216 14.29 -14.57 4.19
C GLY A 216 15.34 -15.54 3.66
N GLU A 217 15.54 -15.59 2.35
CA GLU A 217 16.58 -16.42 1.70
C GLU A 217 17.98 -16.05 2.22
N LYS A 218 18.30 -14.76 2.24
CA LYS A 218 19.59 -14.31 2.74
C LYS A 218 19.79 -14.61 4.22
N ALA A 219 18.75 -14.49 5.03
CA ALA A 219 18.79 -14.85 6.45
C ALA A 219 19.07 -16.35 6.64
N ALA A 220 18.46 -17.23 5.82
CA ALA A 220 18.71 -18.66 5.85
C ALA A 220 20.20 -18.98 5.55
N ASP A 221 20.79 -18.34 4.54
CA ASP A 221 22.22 -18.49 4.25
C ASP A 221 23.11 -18.07 5.43
N LEU A 222 22.78 -16.92 6.03
CA LEU A 222 23.53 -16.38 7.18
C LEU A 222 23.44 -17.30 8.42
N VAL A 223 22.29 -17.92 8.66
CA VAL A 223 22.08 -18.88 9.76
C VAL A 223 22.86 -20.17 9.51
N LEU A 224 22.88 -20.64 8.26
CA LEU A 224 23.57 -21.88 7.85
C LEU A 224 25.08 -21.68 7.60
N GLY A 225 25.59 -20.47 7.75
CA GLY A 225 27.00 -20.16 7.46
C GLY A 225 27.38 -20.28 5.98
N ARG A 226 26.40 -20.21 5.08
CA ARG A 226 26.64 -20.29 3.64
C ARG A 226 27.11 -18.93 3.13
N THR A 227 28.24 -18.92 2.40
CA THR A 227 28.63 -17.74 1.60
C THR A 227 27.74 -17.71 0.35
N ALA A 228 27.32 -16.49 -0.06
CA ALA A 228 26.60 -16.35 -1.31
C ALA A 228 27.43 -17.00 -2.43
N SER A 229 26.85 -17.95 -3.16
CA SER A 229 27.41 -18.41 -4.43
C SER A 229 27.42 -17.21 -5.37
N THR A 230 28.60 -16.77 -5.75
CA THR A 230 28.85 -15.71 -6.74
C THR A 230 28.24 -16.07 -8.09
#